data_a3ca763bca108cdce63615a578e219b5
#
_entry.id   a3ca763bca108cdce63615a578e219b5
#
_cell.length_a   1.000
_cell.length_b   1.000
_cell.length_c   1.000
_cell.angle_alpha   90.00
_cell.angle_beta   90.00
_cell.angle_gamma   90.00
#
_symmetry.space_group_name_H-M   'P 1'
#
loop_
_entity.id
_entity.type
_entity.pdbx_description
1 polymer ?
#
loop_
_entity_poly.entity_id
_entity_poly.type
_entity_poly.pdbx_seq_one_letter_code
_entity_poly.pdbx_strand_id
1 'polypeptide(L)'
;MREYVYVYAAVVPAQGKMTSLILPAAESAMMSLFLSHVSRTFSKYFIVMQVDRAGWHHSDELVIPATIRLVEQPAYSPEVNPVEHIWDDLREKHWGNRVFPSLDALIEGLCQGLNELADDPERLRSLTGFPHIVNINL
;
A
#
# COMPACT_ATOMS: atom_id res chain seq x y z
N MET A 1 -25.49 -10.86 2.26
CA MET A 1 -24.69 -9.73 2.76
C MET A 1 -23.32 -9.80 2.12
N ARG A 2 -22.86 -8.71 1.55
CA ARG A 2 -21.50 -8.63 0.99
C ARG A 2 -20.53 -8.19 2.08
N GLU A 3 -19.43 -8.89 2.17
CA GLU A 3 -18.34 -8.57 3.09
C GLU A 3 -17.16 -8.03 2.29
N TYR A 4 -16.56 -6.94 2.77
CA TYR A 4 -15.45 -6.30 2.11
C TYR A 4 -14.27 -6.16 3.06
N VAL A 5 -13.08 -6.28 2.49
CA VAL A 5 -11.85 -5.88 3.16
C VAL A 5 -11.07 -4.97 2.22
N TYR A 6 -10.25 -4.11 2.80
CA TYR A 6 -9.43 -3.16 2.07
C TYR A 6 -7.97 -3.36 2.44
N VAL A 7 -7.12 -3.43 1.43
CA VAL A 7 -5.68 -3.58 1.65
C VAL A 7 -5.02 -2.22 1.44
N TYR A 8 -4.38 -1.75 2.50
CA TYR A 8 -3.55 -0.55 2.47
C TYR A 8 -2.10 -0.97 2.37
N ALA A 9 -1.35 -0.40 1.44
CA ALA A 9 0.06 -0.72 1.29
C ALA A 9 0.89 0.51 0.98
N ALA A 10 2.09 0.53 1.51
CA ALA A 10 3.10 1.53 1.19
C ALA A 10 4.39 0.81 0.82
N VAL A 11 5.08 1.30 -0.20
CA VAL A 11 6.29 0.70 -0.71
C VAL A 11 7.40 1.74 -0.84
N VAL A 12 8.63 1.33 -0.54
CA VAL A 12 9.84 2.11 -0.78
C VAL A 12 10.57 1.43 -1.94
N PRO A 13 10.35 1.88 -3.19
CA PRO A 13 10.84 1.17 -4.38
C PRO A 13 12.35 0.98 -4.40
N ALA A 14 13.09 2.03 -4.08
CA ALA A 14 14.56 2.00 -4.13
C ALA A 14 15.17 0.98 -3.16
N GLN A 15 14.49 0.72 -2.05
CA GLN A 15 14.96 -0.20 -1.01
C GLN A 15 14.33 -1.58 -1.08
N GLY A 16 13.31 -1.76 -1.90
CA GLY A 16 12.57 -3.00 -1.97
C GLY A 16 11.88 -3.35 -0.64
N LYS A 17 11.31 -2.36 0.02
CA LYS A 17 10.59 -2.54 1.29
C LYS A 17 9.13 -2.17 1.11
N MET A 18 8.26 -2.86 1.84
CA MET A 18 6.84 -2.51 1.91
C MET A 18 6.26 -2.84 3.28
N THR A 19 5.16 -2.19 3.59
CA THR A 19 4.31 -2.56 4.72
C THR A 19 2.85 -2.46 4.30
N SER A 20 1.98 -3.23 4.94
CA SER A 20 0.57 -3.27 4.58
C SER A 20 -0.30 -3.56 5.78
N LEU A 21 -1.57 -3.16 5.70
CA LEU A 21 -2.62 -3.52 6.65
C LEU A 21 -3.87 -3.93 5.88
N ILE A 22 -4.60 -4.88 6.42
CA ILE A 22 -5.93 -5.26 5.93
C ILE A 22 -6.94 -4.67 6.90
N LEU A 23 -7.80 -3.79 6.40
CA LEU A 23 -8.72 -3.00 7.23
C LEU A 23 -10.16 -3.13 6.71
N PRO A 24 -11.17 -2.89 7.57
CA PRO A 24 -12.56 -3.13 7.20
C PRO A 24 -13.20 -2.02 6.35
N ALA A 25 -12.55 -0.87 6.21
CA ALA A 25 -13.15 0.26 5.51
C ALA A 25 -12.09 1.12 4.81
N ALA A 26 -12.52 1.86 3.79
CA ALA A 26 -11.69 2.85 3.10
C ALA A 26 -12.18 4.24 3.51
N GLU A 27 -11.70 4.71 4.66
CA GLU A 27 -12.13 5.98 5.26
C GLU A 27 -10.98 6.64 6.02
N SER A 28 -11.16 7.90 6.41
CA SER A 28 -10.11 8.70 7.06
C SER A 28 -9.59 8.08 8.35
N ALA A 29 -10.46 7.47 9.15
CA ALA A 29 -10.05 6.80 10.39
C ALA A 29 -9.11 5.63 10.10
N MET A 30 -9.40 4.85 9.09
CA MET A 30 -8.57 3.70 8.69
C MET A 30 -7.26 4.18 8.07
N MET A 31 -7.29 5.23 7.26
CA MET A 31 -6.07 5.82 6.71
C MET A 31 -5.18 6.38 7.81
N SER A 32 -5.76 7.03 8.81
CA SER A 32 -5.00 7.53 9.97
C SER A 32 -4.31 6.39 10.70
N LEU A 33 -4.99 5.27 10.88
CA LEU A 33 -4.43 4.07 11.49
C LEU A 33 -3.27 3.52 10.66
N PHE A 34 -3.43 3.47 9.34
CA PHE A 34 -2.38 3.00 8.44
C PHE A 34 -1.16 3.92 8.46
N LEU A 35 -1.35 5.23 8.42
CA LEU A 35 -0.25 6.20 8.50
C LEU A 35 0.52 6.06 9.81
N SER A 36 -0.18 5.85 10.92
CA SER A 36 0.45 5.57 12.20
C SER A 36 1.30 4.30 12.15
N HIS A 37 0.79 3.26 11.51
CA HIS A 37 1.53 2.01 11.30
C HIS A 37 2.80 2.24 10.46
N VAL A 38 2.70 2.97 9.35
CA VAL A 38 3.84 3.30 8.49
C VAL A 38 4.89 4.09 9.28
N SER A 39 4.47 5.08 10.04
CA SER A 39 5.37 5.90 10.87
C SER A 39 6.14 5.04 11.88
N ARG A 40 5.48 4.08 12.51
CA ARG A 40 6.12 3.18 13.48
C ARG A 40 7.04 2.17 12.80
N THR A 41 6.63 1.65 11.64
CA THR A 41 7.42 0.67 10.89
C THR A 41 8.74 1.27 10.41
N PHE A 42 8.70 2.53 9.97
CA PHE A 42 9.86 3.27 9.48
C PHE A 42 10.24 4.40 10.45
N SER A 43 10.34 4.09 11.73
CA SER A 43 10.46 5.08 12.79
C SER A 43 11.74 5.93 12.74
N LYS A 44 12.76 5.47 12.02
CA LYS A 44 14.04 6.19 11.89
C LYS A 44 14.04 7.21 10.76
N TYR A 45 12.95 7.32 10.01
CA TYR A 45 12.90 8.12 8.79
C TYR A 45 11.85 9.21 8.88
N PHE A 46 12.13 10.33 8.22
CA PHE A 46 11.11 11.28 7.83
C PHE A 46 10.59 10.82 6.46
N ILE A 47 9.27 10.65 6.34
CA ILE A 47 8.67 9.98 5.20
C ILE A 47 7.92 10.98 4.32
N VAL A 48 8.27 11.01 3.03
CA VAL A 48 7.46 11.69 2.01
C VAL A 48 6.72 10.59 1.25
N MET A 49 5.40 10.56 1.42
CA MET A 49 4.56 9.51 0.85
C MET A 49 3.72 10.08 -0.29
N GLN A 50 3.90 9.50 -1.48
CA GLN A 50 3.06 9.82 -2.63
C GLN A 50 1.76 9.01 -2.53
N VAL A 51 0.63 9.69 -2.64
CA VAL A 51 -0.70 9.08 -2.55
C VAL A 51 -1.55 9.51 -3.74
N ASP A 52 -2.54 8.68 -4.09
CA ASP A 52 -3.49 9.06 -5.13
C ASP A 52 -4.49 10.10 -4.61
N ARG A 53 -5.30 10.67 -5.52
CA ARG A 53 -6.27 11.72 -5.18
C ARG A 53 -7.57 11.09 -4.70
N ALA A 54 -7.57 10.47 -3.53
CA ALA A 54 -8.78 10.01 -2.88
C ALA A 54 -9.35 11.10 -1.98
N GLY A 55 -10.67 11.25 -1.94
CA GLY A 55 -11.34 12.28 -1.18
C GLY A 55 -10.99 12.30 0.31
N TRP A 56 -10.76 11.13 0.89
CA TRP A 56 -10.44 11.01 2.31
C TRP A 56 -9.03 11.50 2.66
N HIS A 57 -8.14 11.69 1.68
CA HIS A 57 -6.82 12.30 1.90
C HIS A 57 -6.91 13.79 2.28
N HIS A 58 -8.02 14.43 1.96
CA HIS A 58 -8.24 15.85 2.23
C HIS A 58 -9.16 16.09 3.42
N SER A 59 -9.59 15.03 4.11
CA SER A 59 -10.51 15.14 5.24
C SER A 59 -9.81 15.77 6.45
N ASP A 60 -10.51 16.68 7.13
CA ASP A 60 -10.05 17.26 8.39
C ASP A 60 -9.94 16.21 9.49
N GLU A 61 -10.60 15.06 9.33
CA GLU A 61 -10.54 13.95 10.26
C GLU A 61 -9.27 13.11 10.11
N LEU A 62 -8.52 13.31 9.03
CA LEU A 62 -7.29 12.56 8.78
C LEU A 62 -6.18 13.04 9.71
N VAL A 63 -5.64 12.11 10.50
CA VAL A 63 -4.52 12.38 11.40
C VAL A 63 -3.24 11.90 10.73
N ILE A 64 -2.34 12.84 10.45
CA ILE A 64 -1.06 12.57 9.78
C ILE A 64 0.05 12.67 10.83
N PRO A 65 0.83 11.59 11.06
CA PRO A 65 1.97 11.66 11.97
C PRO A 65 2.97 12.74 11.58
N ALA A 66 3.65 13.33 12.57
CA ALA A 66 4.62 14.40 12.32
C ALA A 66 5.78 13.97 11.42
N THR A 67 6.06 12.68 11.35
CA THR A 67 7.15 12.13 10.52
C THR A 67 6.75 11.85 9.09
N ILE A 68 5.47 12.07 8.73
CA ILE A 68 4.96 11.79 7.39
C ILE A 68 4.45 13.08 6.74
N ARG A 69 4.82 13.26 5.48
CA ARG A 69 4.25 14.28 4.61
C ARG A 69 3.61 13.59 3.41
N LEU A 70 2.34 13.88 3.16
CA LEU A 70 1.62 13.36 2.02
C LEU A 70 1.79 14.30 0.81
N VAL A 71 2.06 13.70 -0.36
CA VAL A 71 2.17 14.40 -1.64
C VAL A 71 1.23 13.70 -2.61
N GLU A 72 0.34 14.46 -3.26
CA GLU A 72 -0.58 13.88 -4.23
C GLU A 72 0.14 13.55 -5.53
N GLN A 73 -0.17 12.37 -6.08
CA GLN A 73 0.30 12.05 -7.42
C GLN A 73 -0.56 12.76 -8.45
N PRO A 74 0.00 13.04 -9.65
CA PRO A 74 -0.77 13.67 -10.73
C PRO A 74 -2.01 12.86 -11.09
N ALA A 75 -3.10 13.55 -11.41
CA ALA A 75 -4.34 12.91 -11.87
C ALA A 75 -4.09 12.13 -13.17
N TYR A 76 -4.80 11.02 -13.32
CA TYR A 76 -4.73 10.16 -14.51
C TYR A 76 -3.35 9.60 -14.82
N SER A 77 -2.53 9.39 -13.79
CA SER A 77 -1.18 8.85 -13.94
C SER A 77 -0.99 7.61 -13.05
N PRO A 78 -1.82 6.56 -13.21
CA PRO A 78 -1.68 5.36 -12.38
C PRO A 78 -0.34 4.65 -12.55
N GLU A 79 0.31 4.81 -13.69
CA GLU A 79 1.61 4.21 -13.97
C GLU A 79 2.74 4.74 -13.08
N VAL A 80 2.54 5.89 -12.42
CA VAL A 80 3.54 6.42 -11.47
C VAL A 80 3.28 5.93 -10.05
N ASN A 81 2.21 5.15 -9.82
CA ASN A 81 1.94 4.56 -8.52
C ASN A 81 2.50 3.13 -8.46
N PRO A 82 3.62 2.92 -7.76
CA PRO A 82 4.25 1.59 -7.72
C PRO A 82 3.37 0.51 -7.08
N VAL A 83 2.42 0.89 -6.23
CA VAL A 83 1.51 -0.06 -5.58
C VAL A 83 0.62 -0.76 -6.59
N GLU A 84 0.25 -0.12 -7.69
CA GLU A 84 -0.54 -0.78 -8.73
C GLU A 84 0.18 -1.98 -9.35
N HIS A 85 1.49 -1.90 -9.52
CA HIS A 85 2.28 -3.02 -10.01
C HIS A 85 2.30 -4.19 -9.02
N ILE A 86 2.26 -3.89 -7.74
CA ILE A 86 2.16 -4.89 -6.68
C ILE A 86 0.83 -5.63 -6.77
N TRP A 87 -0.28 -4.90 -6.93
CA TRP A 87 -1.61 -5.50 -7.05
C TRP A 87 -1.71 -6.41 -8.27
N ASP A 88 -1.16 -5.99 -9.41
CA ASP A 88 -1.14 -6.80 -10.61
C ASP A 88 -0.39 -8.11 -10.42
N ASP A 89 0.78 -8.05 -9.79
CA ASP A 89 1.59 -9.24 -9.53
C ASP A 89 0.90 -10.21 -8.57
N LEU A 90 0.31 -9.71 -7.50
CA LEU A 90 -0.39 -10.54 -6.52
C LEU A 90 -1.65 -11.16 -7.11
N ARG A 91 -2.42 -10.42 -7.91
CA ARG A 91 -3.59 -10.98 -8.60
C ARG A 91 -3.20 -12.11 -9.54
N GLU A 92 -2.11 -11.94 -10.27
CA GLU A 92 -1.67 -12.96 -11.22
C GLU A 92 -1.16 -14.22 -10.54
N LYS A 93 -0.39 -14.09 -9.45
CA LYS A 93 0.32 -15.22 -8.85
C LYS A 93 -0.40 -15.87 -7.68
N HIS A 94 -1.19 -15.13 -6.93
CA HIS A 94 -1.78 -15.63 -5.68
C HIS A 94 -3.30 -15.58 -5.66
N TRP A 95 -3.92 -14.55 -6.19
CA TRP A 95 -5.34 -14.28 -5.96
C TRP A 95 -6.22 -14.50 -7.18
N GLY A 96 -5.66 -14.51 -8.38
CA GLY A 96 -6.42 -14.64 -9.62
C GLY A 96 -7.10 -16.00 -9.74
N ASN A 97 -8.35 -16.00 -10.13
CA ASN A 97 -9.14 -17.21 -10.37
C ASN A 97 -9.31 -18.12 -9.14
N ARG A 98 -9.09 -17.60 -7.94
CA ARG A 98 -9.32 -18.36 -6.71
C ARG A 98 -10.66 -17.99 -6.09
N VAL A 99 -11.36 -19.00 -5.59
CA VAL A 99 -12.59 -18.83 -4.86
C VAL A 99 -12.31 -19.15 -3.38
N PHE A 100 -12.70 -18.24 -2.48
CA PHE A 100 -12.47 -18.43 -1.06
C PHE A 100 -13.77 -18.80 -0.37
N PRO A 101 -13.78 -19.84 0.47
CA PRO A 101 -15.01 -20.32 1.12
C PRO A 101 -15.54 -19.39 2.23
N SER A 102 -14.71 -18.47 2.71
CA SER A 102 -15.10 -17.56 3.80
C SER A 102 -14.25 -16.28 3.74
N LEU A 103 -14.70 -15.26 4.48
CA LEU A 103 -13.92 -14.04 4.65
C LEU A 103 -12.57 -14.32 5.33
N ASP A 104 -12.57 -15.19 6.33
CA ASP A 104 -11.32 -15.55 7.03
C ASP A 104 -10.32 -16.21 6.09
N ALA A 105 -10.77 -17.09 5.20
CA ALA A 105 -9.91 -17.72 4.21
C ALA A 105 -9.36 -16.70 3.22
N LEU A 106 -10.16 -15.71 2.80
CA LEU A 106 -9.72 -14.62 1.95
C LEU A 106 -8.63 -13.80 2.64
N ILE A 107 -8.85 -13.41 3.88
CA ILE A 107 -7.89 -12.61 4.65
C ILE A 107 -6.57 -13.40 4.81
N GLU A 108 -6.65 -14.69 5.10
CA GLU A 108 -5.45 -15.53 5.19
C GLU A 108 -4.67 -15.56 3.87
N GLY A 109 -5.37 -15.72 2.74
CA GLY A 109 -4.73 -15.68 1.42
C GLY A 109 -4.09 -14.34 1.11
N LEU A 110 -4.75 -13.23 1.48
CA LEU A 110 -4.19 -11.89 1.33
C LEU A 110 -2.93 -11.71 2.18
N CYS A 111 -2.97 -12.12 3.44
CA CYS A 111 -1.81 -12.03 4.34
C CYS A 111 -0.64 -12.83 3.80
N GLN A 112 -0.88 -14.04 3.32
CA GLN A 112 0.18 -14.89 2.79
C GLN A 112 0.86 -14.23 1.59
N GLY A 113 0.09 -13.75 0.61
CA GLY A 113 0.64 -13.10 -0.57
C GLY A 113 1.42 -11.84 -0.24
N LEU A 114 0.88 -11.00 0.65
CA LEU A 114 1.54 -9.77 1.07
C LEU A 114 2.83 -10.04 1.83
N ASN A 115 2.84 -11.02 2.72
CA ASN A 115 4.03 -11.36 3.50
C ASN A 115 5.13 -11.97 2.63
N GLU A 116 4.77 -12.83 1.67
CA GLU A 116 5.74 -13.37 0.73
C GLU A 116 6.43 -12.27 -0.07
N LEU A 117 5.64 -11.30 -0.52
CA LEU A 117 6.20 -10.18 -1.29
C LEU A 117 7.03 -9.25 -0.41
N ALA A 118 6.60 -8.97 0.81
CA ALA A 118 7.34 -8.13 1.75
C ALA A 118 8.70 -8.74 2.11
N ASP A 119 8.80 -10.05 2.08
CA ASP A 119 10.04 -10.78 2.38
C ASP A 119 10.94 -10.95 1.14
N ASP A 120 10.56 -10.37 0.00
CA ASP A 120 11.31 -10.50 -1.25
C ASP A 120 11.71 -9.11 -1.80
N PRO A 121 12.77 -8.49 -1.26
CA PRO A 121 13.19 -7.14 -1.67
C PRO A 121 13.56 -7.03 -3.15
N GLU A 122 14.15 -8.06 -3.73
CA GLU A 122 14.53 -8.04 -5.14
C GLU A 122 13.30 -7.97 -6.05
N ARG A 123 12.28 -8.74 -5.71
CA ARG A 123 11.02 -8.74 -6.47
C ARG A 123 10.31 -7.40 -6.32
N LEU A 124 10.28 -6.84 -5.11
CA LEU A 124 9.70 -5.52 -4.87
C LEU A 124 10.42 -4.45 -5.70
N ARG A 125 11.74 -4.46 -5.72
CA ARG A 125 12.51 -3.53 -6.55
C ARG A 125 12.22 -3.71 -8.03
N SER A 126 12.12 -4.95 -8.49
CA SER A 126 11.78 -5.26 -9.89
C SER A 126 10.41 -4.75 -10.29
N LEU A 127 9.41 -4.90 -9.40
CA LEU A 127 8.03 -4.47 -9.68
C LEU A 127 7.83 -2.96 -9.59
N THR A 128 8.59 -2.28 -8.74
CA THR A 128 8.30 -0.89 -8.34
C THR A 128 9.43 0.07 -8.60
N GLY A 129 10.63 -0.42 -8.86
CA GLY A 129 11.85 0.38 -8.97
C GLY A 129 12.14 0.93 -10.36
N PHE A 130 11.11 1.34 -11.10
CA PHE A 130 11.32 1.98 -12.41
C PHE A 130 12.04 3.32 -12.22
N PRO A 131 12.92 3.73 -13.17
CA PRO A 131 13.70 4.94 -13.00
C PRO A 131 12.88 6.19 -12.69
N HIS A 132 11.74 6.36 -13.35
CA HIS A 132 10.86 7.51 -13.12
C HIS A 132 10.16 7.48 -11.74
N ILE A 133 9.99 6.28 -11.17
CA ILE A 133 9.39 6.10 -9.83
C ILE A 133 10.44 6.31 -8.75
N VAL A 134 11.65 5.77 -8.94
CA VAL A 134 12.75 5.91 -7.98
C VAL A 134 13.10 7.38 -7.77
N ASN A 135 13.07 8.19 -8.83
CA ASN A 135 13.39 9.61 -8.75
C ASN A 135 12.34 10.43 -7.97
N ILE A 136 11.13 9.94 -7.85
CA ILE A 136 10.07 10.61 -7.09
C ILE A 136 10.33 10.53 -5.57
N ASN A 137 11.06 9.54 -5.12
CA ASN A 137 11.28 9.26 -3.70
C ASN A 137 12.55 9.93 -3.13
N LEU A 138 13.10 10.87 -3.83
CA LEU A 138 14.27 11.59 -3.37
C LEU A 138 13.97 12.67 -2.30
#